data_630ed11ac66fd18d8c860e785bb3bd8d
#
_entry.id   630ed11ac66fd18d8c860e785bb3bd8d
#
_cell.length_a   1.000
_cell.length_b   1.000
_cell.length_c   1.000
_cell.angle_alpha   90.00
_cell.angle_beta   90.00
_cell.angle_gamma   90.00
#
_symmetry.space_group_name_H-M   'P 1'
#
loop_
_entity.id
_entity.type
_entity.pdbx_description
1 polymer ?
#
loop_
_entity_poly.entity_id
_entity_poly.type
_entity_poly.pdbx_seq_one_letter_code
_entity_poly.pdbx_strand_id
1 'polypeptide(L)'
;MQLGYAGYPEFQRALEEMVMNRLNSVQRMQFTYGRVPQGEILETVLQSDIEKIKMTLEEVDRSAFERAADTILSARTIYIVGIRSCAPLASFLAFYLHMIFPDVRQVQTNSSSEIFEQMIRITEDDVVIGISFPRYSMRTMKALEFANSRKAKVITITDSVHSPMNVYAACTLIAKSDMVSIVDSLVAPLSVINALVVALCMKRQADVKKTLESM
;
A
#
# COMPACT_ATOMS: atom_id res chain seq x y z
N MET A 1 -23.68 22.99 5.45
CA MET A 1 -23.04 21.66 5.38
C MET A 1 -22.22 21.48 6.66
N GLN A 2 -22.78 20.75 7.64
CA GLN A 2 -22.17 20.66 8.99
C GLN A 2 -21.15 19.52 9.14
N LEU A 3 -20.97 18.64 8.15
CA LEU A 3 -20.15 17.43 8.26
C LEU A 3 -19.01 17.33 7.22
N GLY A 4 -18.74 18.38 6.44
CA GLY A 4 -17.60 18.42 5.51
C GLY A 4 -17.75 17.64 4.20
N TYR A 5 -18.93 17.07 3.92
CA TYR A 5 -19.22 16.35 2.67
C TYR A 5 -19.87 17.28 1.64
N ALA A 6 -19.56 17.09 0.35
CA ALA A 6 -20.11 17.88 -0.75
C ALA A 6 -21.62 17.65 -0.97
N GLY A 7 -22.17 16.54 -0.45
CA GLY A 7 -23.59 16.24 -0.50
C GLY A 7 -23.95 14.88 0.13
N TYR A 8 -25.26 14.57 0.13
CA TYR A 8 -25.78 13.33 0.70
C TYR A 8 -25.19 12.04 0.07
N PRO A 9 -24.96 11.96 -1.26
CA PRO A 9 -24.34 10.77 -1.85
C PRO A 9 -22.90 10.52 -1.40
N GLU A 10 -22.14 11.57 -1.14
CA GLU A 10 -20.76 11.44 -0.60
C GLU A 10 -20.78 11.00 0.87
N PHE A 11 -21.66 11.59 1.67
CA PHE A 11 -21.86 11.16 3.06
C PHE A 11 -22.33 9.72 3.15
N GLN A 12 -23.27 9.29 2.29
CA GLN A 12 -23.75 7.92 2.26
C GLN A 12 -22.63 6.94 1.93
N ARG A 13 -21.80 7.22 0.93
CA ARG A 13 -20.63 6.40 0.58
C ARG A 13 -19.64 6.29 1.75
N ALA A 14 -19.29 7.41 2.38
CA ALA A 14 -18.40 7.42 3.53
C ALA A 14 -18.96 6.61 4.70
N LEU A 15 -20.28 6.68 4.92
CA LEU A 15 -20.95 5.89 5.95
C LEU A 15 -20.95 4.40 5.61
N GLU A 16 -21.21 4.02 4.37
CA GLU A 16 -21.16 2.63 3.90
C GLU A 16 -19.75 2.06 4.05
N GLU A 17 -18.71 2.79 3.66
CA GLU A 17 -17.30 2.40 3.85
C GLU A 17 -16.97 2.20 5.34
N MET A 18 -17.42 3.10 6.20
CA MET A 18 -17.20 3.00 7.64
C MET A 18 -17.90 1.77 8.23
N VAL A 19 -19.11 1.47 7.79
CA VAL A 19 -19.87 0.28 8.23
C VAL A 19 -19.17 -0.98 7.72
N MET A 20 -18.82 -1.04 6.43
CA MET A 20 -18.16 -2.20 5.83
C MET A 20 -16.83 -2.52 6.50
N ASN A 21 -16.06 -1.50 6.90
CA ASN A 21 -14.79 -1.68 7.61
C ASN A 21 -14.96 -2.28 9.03
N ARG A 22 -16.15 -2.15 9.64
CA ARG A 22 -16.47 -2.73 10.94
C ARG A 22 -17.04 -4.15 10.88
N LEU A 23 -17.53 -4.58 9.72
CA LEU A 23 -18.09 -5.92 9.54
C LEU A 23 -16.99 -6.98 9.54
N ASN A 24 -17.25 -8.12 10.15
CA ASN A 24 -16.40 -9.30 9.99
C ASN A 24 -16.60 -9.95 8.60
N SER A 25 -15.72 -10.90 8.23
CA SER A 25 -15.74 -11.52 6.90
C SER A 25 -17.05 -12.21 6.57
N VAL A 26 -17.70 -12.85 7.55
CA VAL A 26 -19.01 -13.52 7.37
C VAL A 26 -20.13 -12.51 7.10
N GLN A 27 -20.17 -11.43 7.86
CA GLN A 27 -21.16 -10.37 7.69
C GLN A 27 -21.03 -9.69 6.32
N ARG A 28 -19.79 -9.44 5.86
CA ARG A 28 -19.53 -8.88 4.52
C ARG A 28 -19.97 -9.83 3.43
N MET A 29 -19.65 -11.10 3.56
CA MET A 29 -20.09 -12.11 2.62
C MET A 29 -21.62 -12.14 2.52
N GLN A 30 -22.33 -12.13 3.63
CA GLN A 30 -23.81 -12.09 3.66
C GLN A 30 -24.36 -10.82 3.01
N PHE A 31 -23.72 -9.67 3.24
CA PHE A 31 -24.11 -8.40 2.66
C PHE A 31 -23.97 -8.40 1.13
N THR A 32 -22.93 -9.03 0.58
CA THR A 32 -22.68 -9.13 -0.86
C THR A 32 -23.61 -10.15 -1.52
N TYR A 33 -23.86 -11.29 -0.90
CA TYR A 33 -24.71 -12.35 -1.46
C TYR A 33 -26.16 -11.90 -1.76
N GLY A 34 -26.67 -10.90 -1.06
CA GLY A 34 -28.01 -10.38 -1.29
C GLY A 34 -28.11 -9.27 -2.34
N ARG A 35 -26.98 -8.73 -2.81
CA ARG A 35 -26.94 -7.51 -3.63
C ARG A 35 -26.41 -7.68 -5.04
N VAL A 36 -25.57 -8.68 -5.28
CA VAL A 36 -24.98 -8.92 -6.61
C VAL A 36 -25.44 -10.24 -7.16
N PRO A 37 -26.17 -10.26 -8.29
CA PRO A 37 -26.53 -11.48 -9.00
C PRO A 37 -25.28 -12.27 -9.39
N GLN A 38 -25.29 -13.60 -9.24
CA GLN A 38 -24.12 -14.44 -9.54
C GLN A 38 -23.60 -14.26 -10.97
N GLY A 39 -24.49 -13.99 -11.94
CA GLY A 39 -24.11 -13.76 -13.35
C GLY A 39 -23.40 -12.44 -13.61
N GLU A 40 -23.47 -11.46 -12.68
CA GLU A 40 -22.93 -10.10 -12.85
C GLU A 40 -21.68 -9.85 -12.00
N ILE A 41 -21.17 -10.87 -11.29
CA ILE A 41 -20.05 -10.72 -10.36
C ILE A 41 -18.79 -10.20 -11.07
N LEU A 42 -18.45 -10.75 -12.24
CA LEU A 42 -17.26 -10.36 -12.99
C LEU A 42 -17.31 -8.87 -13.36
N GLU A 43 -18.43 -8.45 -13.95
CA GLU A 43 -18.63 -7.07 -14.40
C GLU A 43 -18.62 -6.11 -13.20
N THR A 44 -19.32 -6.46 -12.13
CA THR A 44 -19.38 -5.66 -10.89
C THR A 44 -17.99 -5.45 -10.28
N VAL A 45 -17.18 -6.50 -10.19
CA VAL A 45 -15.81 -6.40 -9.65
C VAL A 45 -14.92 -5.55 -10.53
N LEU A 46 -14.91 -5.80 -11.86
CA LEU A 46 -14.10 -5.02 -12.78
C LEU A 46 -14.51 -3.54 -12.81
N GLN A 47 -15.80 -3.23 -12.75
CA GLN A 47 -16.29 -1.86 -12.69
C GLN A 47 -15.86 -1.16 -11.39
N SER A 48 -15.97 -1.85 -10.26
CA SER A 48 -15.47 -1.35 -8.97
C SER A 48 -13.97 -1.06 -9.01
N ASP A 49 -13.18 -1.96 -9.59
CA ASP A 49 -11.73 -1.79 -9.73
C ASP A 49 -11.38 -0.57 -10.60
N ILE A 50 -12.09 -0.36 -11.70
CA ILE A 50 -11.95 0.83 -12.56
C ILE A 50 -12.22 2.11 -11.77
N GLU A 51 -13.27 2.13 -10.95
CA GLU A 51 -13.61 3.28 -10.11
C GLU A 51 -12.52 3.57 -9.07
N LYS A 52 -11.94 2.54 -8.43
CA LYS A 52 -10.85 2.72 -7.47
C LYS A 52 -9.59 3.29 -8.12
N ILE A 53 -9.25 2.85 -9.34
CA ILE A 53 -8.15 3.44 -10.10
C ILE A 53 -8.43 4.92 -10.42
N LYS A 54 -9.64 5.26 -10.87
CA LYS A 54 -10.03 6.65 -11.17
C LYS A 54 -9.94 7.54 -9.93
N MET A 55 -10.55 7.12 -8.83
CA MET A 55 -10.48 7.86 -7.55
C MET A 55 -9.04 8.05 -7.07
N THR A 56 -8.19 7.02 -7.22
CA THR A 56 -6.78 7.12 -6.87
C THR A 56 -6.06 8.15 -7.75
N LEU A 57 -6.33 8.16 -9.07
CA LEU A 57 -5.74 9.11 -10.00
C LEU A 57 -6.14 10.57 -9.69
N GLU A 58 -7.38 10.79 -9.25
CA GLU A 58 -7.91 12.10 -8.88
C GLU A 58 -7.31 12.63 -7.56
N GLU A 59 -7.04 11.73 -6.60
CA GLU A 59 -6.56 12.10 -5.26
C GLU A 59 -5.04 12.01 -5.08
N VAL A 60 -4.30 11.49 -6.08
CA VAL A 60 -2.86 11.28 -5.95
C VAL A 60 -2.10 12.58 -5.73
N ASP A 61 -1.33 12.65 -4.64
CA ASP A 61 -0.36 13.72 -4.41
C ASP A 61 0.94 13.43 -5.19
N ARG A 62 1.08 14.10 -6.33
CA ARG A 62 2.26 13.96 -7.19
C ARG A 62 3.55 14.36 -6.49
N SER A 63 3.49 15.35 -5.59
CA SER A 63 4.68 15.77 -4.84
C SER A 63 5.09 14.74 -3.80
N ALA A 64 4.13 14.09 -3.14
CA ALA A 64 4.42 12.96 -2.26
C ALA A 64 5.00 11.76 -3.03
N PHE A 65 4.50 11.51 -4.24
CA PHE A 65 5.02 10.46 -5.11
C PHE A 65 6.49 10.70 -5.50
N GLU A 66 6.83 11.91 -5.93
CA GLU A 66 8.22 12.27 -6.27
C GLU A 66 9.13 12.21 -5.02
N ARG A 67 8.69 12.71 -3.87
CA ARG A 67 9.43 12.59 -2.61
C ARG A 67 9.66 11.14 -2.22
N ALA A 68 8.68 10.25 -2.41
CA ALA A 68 8.83 8.82 -2.16
C ALA A 68 9.91 8.22 -3.07
N ALA A 69 9.86 8.51 -4.37
CA ALA A 69 10.84 8.03 -5.32
C ALA A 69 12.25 8.52 -4.95
N ASP A 70 12.43 9.81 -4.65
CA ASP A 70 13.74 10.37 -4.29
C ASP A 70 14.26 9.80 -2.96
N THR A 71 13.38 9.56 -1.98
CA THR A 71 13.73 8.91 -0.72
C THR A 71 14.25 7.49 -0.95
N ILE A 72 13.59 6.72 -1.83
CA ILE A 72 14.02 5.35 -2.17
C ILE A 72 15.37 5.38 -2.90
N LEU A 73 15.56 6.33 -3.83
CA LEU A 73 16.80 6.45 -4.59
C LEU A 73 18.02 6.76 -3.72
N SER A 74 17.82 7.49 -2.63
CA SER A 74 18.89 7.88 -1.69
C SER A 74 19.16 6.86 -0.59
N ALA A 75 18.34 5.82 -0.47
CA ALA A 75 18.44 4.84 0.60
C ALA A 75 19.63 3.88 0.39
N ARG A 76 20.29 3.51 1.49
CA ARG A 76 21.30 2.46 1.53
C ARG A 76 20.65 1.08 1.40
N THR A 77 19.63 0.81 2.23
CA THR A 77 18.84 -0.44 2.24
C THR A 77 17.37 -0.10 2.16
N ILE A 78 16.62 -0.86 1.37
CA ILE A 78 15.17 -0.72 1.24
C ILE A 78 14.48 -1.90 1.92
N TYR A 79 13.76 -1.63 2.99
CA TYR A 79 12.92 -2.62 3.66
C TYR A 79 11.48 -2.50 3.18
N ILE A 80 10.83 -3.63 2.88
CA ILE A 80 9.45 -3.67 2.43
C ILE A 80 8.63 -4.52 3.40
N VAL A 81 7.58 -3.95 3.95
CA VAL A 81 6.72 -4.59 4.96
C VAL A 81 5.28 -4.58 4.47
N GLY A 82 4.77 -5.72 4.10
CA GLY A 82 3.36 -5.95 3.77
C GLY A 82 2.96 -7.34 4.27
N ILE A 83 1.92 -7.42 5.10
CA ILE A 83 1.55 -8.65 5.81
C ILE A 83 0.12 -9.05 5.46
N ARG A 84 -0.18 -10.37 5.46
CA ARG A 84 -1.49 -10.94 5.10
C ARG A 84 -1.86 -10.63 3.64
N SER A 85 -3.02 -10.00 3.38
CA SER A 85 -3.48 -9.63 2.03
C SER A 85 -2.52 -8.67 1.31
N CYS A 86 -1.70 -7.90 2.04
CA CYS A 86 -0.70 -7.01 1.46
C CYS A 86 0.65 -7.69 1.15
N ALA A 87 0.88 -8.93 1.58
CA ALA A 87 2.13 -9.64 1.31
C ALA A 87 2.41 -9.83 -0.21
N PRO A 88 1.43 -10.14 -1.06
CA PRO A 88 1.64 -10.19 -2.50
C PRO A 88 2.13 -8.87 -3.10
N LEU A 89 1.61 -7.72 -2.62
CA LEU A 89 2.06 -6.39 -3.07
C LEU A 89 3.51 -6.12 -2.65
N ALA A 90 3.87 -6.49 -1.42
CA ALA A 90 5.23 -6.37 -0.92
C ALA A 90 6.20 -7.25 -1.73
N SER A 91 5.81 -8.49 -2.06
CA SER A 91 6.60 -9.40 -2.88
C SER A 91 6.77 -8.90 -4.30
N PHE A 92 5.71 -8.36 -4.89
CA PHE A 92 5.75 -7.76 -6.22
C PHE A 92 6.71 -6.56 -6.26
N LEU A 93 6.58 -5.65 -5.30
CA LEU A 93 7.47 -4.50 -5.20
C LEU A 93 8.93 -4.94 -4.97
N ALA A 94 9.17 -5.88 -4.06
CA ALA A 94 10.51 -6.39 -3.77
C ALA A 94 11.15 -7.02 -5.00
N PHE A 95 10.40 -7.80 -5.77
CA PHE A 95 10.89 -8.43 -7.00
C PHE A 95 11.47 -7.39 -7.98
N TYR A 96 10.73 -6.31 -8.25
CA TYR A 96 11.23 -5.29 -9.17
C TYR A 96 12.32 -4.41 -8.57
N LEU A 97 12.24 -4.10 -7.27
CA LEU A 97 13.29 -3.29 -6.64
C LEU A 97 14.64 -4.01 -6.58
N HIS A 98 14.67 -5.34 -6.46
CA HIS A 98 15.92 -6.12 -6.57
C HIS A 98 16.62 -6.00 -7.91
N MET A 99 15.91 -5.67 -9.00
CA MET A 99 16.51 -5.41 -10.30
C MET A 99 17.16 -4.01 -10.39
N ILE A 100 16.74 -3.09 -9.49
CA ILE A 100 17.13 -1.68 -9.53
C ILE A 100 18.18 -1.38 -8.46
N PHE A 101 18.08 -2.02 -7.30
CA PHE A 101 18.85 -1.71 -6.09
C PHE A 101 19.59 -2.94 -5.55
N PRO A 102 20.81 -2.76 -5.04
CA PRO A 102 21.64 -3.89 -4.56
C PRO A 102 21.17 -4.47 -3.22
N ASP A 103 20.54 -3.69 -2.34
CA ASP A 103 20.12 -4.14 -1.01
C ASP A 103 18.63 -3.82 -0.76
N VAL A 104 17.79 -4.80 -1.09
CA VAL A 104 16.35 -4.77 -0.86
C VAL A 104 15.99 -5.94 0.06
N ARG A 105 15.19 -5.70 1.08
CA ARG A 105 14.81 -6.70 2.08
C ARG A 105 13.31 -6.72 2.27
N GLN A 106 12.68 -7.77 1.81
CA GLN A 106 11.29 -8.02 2.14
C GLN A 106 11.20 -8.65 3.52
N VAL A 107 10.53 -7.96 4.45
CA VAL A 107 10.25 -8.48 5.78
C VAL A 107 9.10 -9.48 5.69
N GLN A 108 9.44 -10.76 5.73
CA GLN A 108 8.48 -11.87 5.64
C GLN A 108 8.44 -12.59 6.98
N THR A 109 7.29 -12.57 7.67
CA THR A 109 7.17 -13.24 8.94
C THR A 109 5.73 -13.43 9.40
N ASN A 110 5.51 -14.47 10.17
CA ASN A 110 4.29 -14.73 10.92
C ASN A 110 4.38 -14.31 12.41
N SER A 111 5.56 -13.85 12.86
CA SER A 111 5.85 -13.49 14.25
C SER A 111 6.28 -12.02 14.36
N SER A 112 5.89 -11.34 15.43
CA SER A 112 6.33 -9.96 15.68
C SER A 112 7.80 -9.87 16.07
N SER A 113 8.36 -10.89 16.74
CA SER A 113 9.78 -10.93 17.10
C SER A 113 10.69 -11.01 15.87
N GLU A 114 10.33 -11.84 14.90
CA GLU A 114 11.09 -11.98 13.65
C GLU A 114 11.15 -10.69 12.83
N ILE A 115 10.13 -9.81 12.93
CA ILE A 115 10.17 -8.48 12.29
C ILE A 115 11.36 -7.69 12.82
N PHE A 116 11.51 -7.62 14.14
CA PHE A 116 12.58 -6.85 14.76
C PHE A 116 13.95 -7.46 14.45
N GLU A 117 14.06 -8.79 14.41
CA GLU A 117 15.31 -9.49 14.04
C GLU A 117 15.73 -9.14 12.61
N GLN A 118 14.78 -9.17 11.64
CA GLN A 118 15.05 -8.83 10.25
C GLN A 118 15.40 -7.35 10.06
N MET A 119 14.93 -6.47 10.93
CA MET A 119 15.13 -5.02 10.88
C MET A 119 16.16 -4.50 11.89
N ILE A 120 16.85 -5.36 12.65
CA ILE A 120 17.71 -4.95 13.77
C ILE A 120 18.85 -4.00 13.37
N ARG A 121 19.29 -4.09 12.10
CA ARG A 121 20.39 -3.27 11.56
C ARG A 121 19.93 -1.99 10.85
N ILE A 122 18.65 -1.68 10.96
CA ILE A 122 18.09 -0.48 10.32
C ILE A 122 18.66 0.78 10.96
N THR A 123 18.97 1.79 10.13
CA THR A 123 19.52 3.09 10.51
C THR A 123 18.83 4.22 9.77
N GLU A 124 19.25 5.44 10.03
CA GLU A 124 18.74 6.66 9.37
C GLU A 124 19.02 6.74 7.88
N ASP A 125 19.98 5.95 7.36
CA ASP A 125 20.31 5.85 5.93
C ASP A 125 19.39 4.90 5.17
N ASP A 126 18.49 4.22 5.86
CA ASP A 126 17.61 3.21 5.28
C ASP A 126 16.19 3.76 5.08
N VAL A 127 15.44 3.09 4.22
CA VAL A 127 14.03 3.36 4.00
C VAL A 127 13.19 2.13 4.30
N VAL A 128 12.00 2.34 4.88
CA VAL A 128 10.99 1.30 5.05
C VAL A 128 9.75 1.69 4.26
N ILE A 129 9.29 0.79 3.40
CA ILE A 129 8.03 0.91 2.68
C ILE A 129 7.01 0.00 3.36
N GLY A 130 6.04 0.59 4.05
CA GLY A 130 4.95 -0.12 4.70
C GLY A 130 3.69 -0.13 3.85
N ILE A 131 3.13 -1.32 3.61
CA ILE A 131 1.92 -1.51 2.81
C ILE A 131 0.83 -2.11 3.70
N SER A 132 -0.25 -1.37 3.94
CA SER A 132 -1.40 -1.88 4.66
C SER A 132 -2.65 -1.04 4.38
N PHE A 133 -3.79 -1.71 4.30
CA PHE A 133 -5.10 -1.15 4.00
C PHE A 133 -6.08 -1.42 5.16
N PRO A 134 -7.33 -0.95 5.13
CA PRO A 134 -8.28 -1.09 6.24
C PRO A 134 -8.27 -2.46 6.89
N ARG A 135 -8.44 -2.49 8.21
CA ARG A 135 -8.05 -3.55 9.16
C ARG A 135 -6.53 -3.65 9.32
N TYR A 136 -5.90 -2.48 9.24
CA TYR A 136 -4.45 -2.30 9.27
C TYR A 136 -3.72 -3.30 10.15
N SER A 137 -2.63 -3.86 9.63
CA SER A 137 -1.83 -4.85 10.34
C SER A 137 -1.07 -4.20 11.49
N MET A 138 -1.35 -4.60 12.72
CA MET A 138 -0.58 -4.17 13.89
C MET A 138 0.91 -4.53 13.79
N ARG A 139 1.23 -5.62 13.08
CA ARG A 139 2.64 -5.99 12.85
C ARG A 139 3.32 -5.02 11.90
N THR A 140 2.65 -4.61 10.83
CA THR A 140 3.16 -3.56 9.94
C THR A 140 3.36 -2.27 10.71
N MET A 141 2.39 -1.84 11.52
CA MET A 141 2.52 -0.63 12.35
C MET A 141 3.72 -0.69 13.30
N LYS A 142 3.92 -1.82 14.01
CA LYS A 142 5.08 -2.00 14.89
C LYS A 142 6.42 -1.96 14.13
N ALA A 143 6.47 -2.49 12.90
CA ALA A 143 7.64 -2.38 12.05
C ALA A 143 7.95 -0.92 11.69
N LEU A 144 6.93 -0.14 11.35
CA LEU A 144 7.09 1.30 11.03
C LEU A 144 7.48 2.12 12.28
N GLU A 145 6.89 1.83 13.43
CA GLU A 145 7.26 2.43 14.71
C GLU A 145 8.73 2.16 15.04
N PHE A 146 9.16 0.92 14.89
CA PHE A 146 10.55 0.54 15.10
C PHE A 146 11.51 1.26 14.14
N ALA A 147 11.17 1.30 12.84
CA ALA A 147 11.95 2.03 11.84
C ALA A 147 12.07 3.51 12.19
N ASN A 148 10.95 4.15 12.56
CA ASN A 148 10.92 5.54 12.97
C ASN A 148 11.76 5.81 14.22
N SER A 149 11.75 4.89 15.21
CA SER A 149 12.59 4.99 16.42
C SER A 149 14.09 4.94 16.10
N ARG A 150 14.46 4.32 14.97
CA ARG A 150 15.83 4.27 14.42
C ARG A 150 16.13 5.39 13.43
N LYS A 151 15.21 6.36 13.28
CA LYS A 151 15.30 7.51 12.36
C LYS A 151 15.34 7.12 10.88
N ALA A 152 15.04 5.88 10.52
CA ALA A 152 14.87 5.48 9.14
C ALA A 152 13.68 6.22 8.50
N LYS A 153 13.77 6.51 7.21
CA LYS A 153 12.67 7.14 6.48
C LYS A 153 11.54 6.12 6.28
N VAL A 154 10.32 6.51 6.56
CA VAL A 154 9.15 5.66 6.40
C VAL A 154 8.28 6.18 5.25
N ILE A 155 7.99 5.31 4.29
CA ILE A 155 7.02 5.53 3.22
C ILE A 155 5.84 4.60 3.47
N THR A 156 4.62 5.12 3.41
CA THR A 156 3.41 4.30 3.54
C THR A 156 2.65 4.24 2.22
N ILE A 157 2.13 3.06 1.89
CA ILE A 157 1.17 2.84 0.81
C ILE A 157 -0.12 2.37 1.47
N THR A 158 -1.16 3.20 1.43
CA THR A 158 -2.40 3.00 2.20
C THR A 158 -3.59 3.67 1.49
N ASP A 159 -4.80 3.54 2.04
CA ASP A 159 -6.05 4.01 1.43
C ASP A 159 -6.42 5.46 1.74
N SER A 160 -5.89 6.02 2.83
CA SER A 160 -6.33 7.31 3.34
C SER A 160 -5.22 8.09 4.04
N VAL A 161 -5.30 9.42 3.98
CA VAL A 161 -4.45 10.33 4.77
C VAL A 161 -4.65 10.13 6.28
N HIS A 162 -5.79 9.60 6.69
CA HIS A 162 -6.12 9.30 8.09
C HIS A 162 -5.69 7.90 8.54
N SER A 163 -4.99 7.15 7.70
CA SER A 163 -4.45 5.85 8.09
C SER A 163 -3.55 5.98 9.33
N PRO A 164 -3.71 5.08 10.32
CA PRO A 164 -2.87 5.11 11.53
C PRO A 164 -1.38 4.89 11.25
N MET A 165 -1.03 4.36 10.08
CA MET A 165 0.36 4.20 9.66
C MET A 165 1.06 5.53 9.41
N ASN A 166 0.30 6.57 9.04
CA ASN A 166 0.84 7.86 8.63
C ASN A 166 1.46 8.66 9.77
N VAL A 167 1.22 8.27 11.02
CA VAL A 167 1.89 8.84 12.21
C VAL A 167 3.42 8.69 12.12
N TYR A 168 3.91 7.65 11.43
CA TYR A 168 5.34 7.37 11.26
C TYR A 168 5.88 7.80 9.89
N ALA A 169 5.00 8.19 8.95
CA ALA A 169 5.37 8.38 7.56
C ALA A 169 6.06 9.72 7.30
N ALA A 170 7.20 9.68 6.62
CA ALA A 170 7.82 10.84 5.99
C ALA A 170 7.07 11.24 4.70
N CYS A 171 6.52 10.27 3.97
CA CYS A 171 5.57 10.49 2.90
C CYS A 171 4.61 9.31 2.75
N THR A 172 3.43 9.60 2.21
CA THR A 172 2.33 8.65 2.06
C THR A 172 1.86 8.62 0.61
N LEU A 173 1.73 7.43 0.06
CA LEU A 173 1.13 7.17 -1.23
C LEU A 173 -0.28 6.62 -1.01
N ILE A 174 -1.27 7.39 -1.43
CA ILE A 174 -2.68 7.00 -1.27
C ILE A 174 -3.11 6.19 -2.49
N ALA A 175 -3.72 5.04 -2.23
CA ALA A 175 -4.36 4.21 -3.24
C ALA A 175 -5.69 3.68 -2.69
N LYS A 176 -6.78 3.92 -3.39
CA LYS A 176 -8.10 3.46 -2.95
C LYS A 176 -8.16 1.94 -2.95
N SER A 177 -8.59 1.39 -1.85
CA SER A 177 -8.84 -0.03 -1.69
C SER A 177 -10.23 -0.18 -1.11
N ASP A 178 -11.00 -1.06 -1.70
CA ASP A 178 -12.34 -1.40 -1.22
C ASP A 178 -12.49 -2.92 -1.19
N MET A 179 -13.51 -3.36 -0.53
CA MET A 179 -13.74 -4.77 -0.31
C MET A 179 -15.08 -5.17 -0.90
N VAL A 180 -15.02 -5.95 -1.95
CA VAL A 180 -16.19 -6.65 -2.46
C VAL A 180 -16.22 -8.03 -1.78
N SER A 181 -17.11 -8.20 -0.80
CA SER A 181 -17.22 -9.44 -0.02
C SER A 181 -16.03 -9.68 0.92
N ILE A 182 -15.27 -10.76 0.74
CA ILE A 182 -14.10 -11.14 1.56
C ILE A 182 -12.77 -10.68 0.96
N VAL A 183 -12.78 -10.23 -0.29
CA VAL A 183 -11.58 -9.88 -1.06
C VAL A 183 -11.36 -8.38 -0.99
N ASP A 184 -10.16 -8.01 -0.55
CA ASP A 184 -9.69 -6.61 -0.65
C ASP A 184 -9.27 -6.36 -2.10
N SER A 185 -9.86 -5.36 -2.78
CA SER A 185 -9.35 -4.94 -4.08
C SER A 185 -7.99 -4.28 -3.93
N LEU A 186 -6.97 -4.87 -4.52
CA LEU A 186 -5.59 -4.39 -4.51
C LEU A 186 -5.16 -3.84 -5.88
N VAL A 187 -6.10 -3.61 -6.80
CA VAL A 187 -5.79 -3.18 -8.17
C VAL A 187 -5.22 -1.77 -8.20
N ALA A 188 -5.87 -0.80 -7.55
CA ALA A 188 -5.33 0.56 -7.48
C ALA A 188 -4.03 0.65 -6.65
N PRO A 189 -3.89 -0.01 -5.49
CA PRO A 189 -2.60 -0.20 -4.83
C PRO A 189 -1.50 -0.74 -5.73
N LEU A 190 -1.77 -1.79 -6.49
CA LEU A 190 -0.81 -2.37 -7.44
C LEU A 190 -0.46 -1.38 -8.54
N SER A 191 -1.42 -0.59 -9.03
CA SER A 191 -1.18 0.44 -10.04
C SER A 191 -0.25 1.55 -9.53
N VAL A 192 -0.40 1.98 -8.27
CA VAL A 192 0.52 2.95 -7.63
C VAL A 192 1.92 2.35 -7.49
N ILE A 193 2.03 1.08 -7.10
CA ILE A 193 3.31 0.36 -7.02
C ILE A 193 3.95 0.25 -8.41
N ASN A 194 3.18 -0.09 -9.46
CA ASN A 194 3.68 -0.11 -10.84
C ASN A 194 4.25 1.26 -11.24
N ALA A 195 3.52 2.34 -10.98
CA ALA A 195 3.99 3.68 -11.28
C ALA A 195 5.30 4.01 -10.54
N LEU A 196 5.41 3.62 -9.26
CA LEU A 196 6.62 3.81 -8.47
C LEU A 196 7.82 3.05 -9.05
N VAL A 197 7.62 1.77 -9.41
CA VAL A 197 8.66 0.95 -10.05
C VAL A 197 9.12 1.58 -11.37
N VAL A 198 8.18 1.99 -12.22
CA VAL A 198 8.52 2.65 -13.51
C VAL A 198 9.30 3.94 -13.29
N ALA A 199 8.88 4.78 -12.33
CA ALA A 199 9.57 6.03 -12.02
C ALA A 199 11.02 5.77 -11.54
N LEU A 200 11.22 4.76 -10.68
CA LEU A 200 12.56 4.37 -10.21
C LEU A 200 13.42 3.79 -11.33
N CYS A 201 12.85 2.95 -12.21
CA CYS A 201 13.54 2.45 -13.40
C CYS A 201 14.00 3.58 -14.31
N MET A 202 13.14 4.57 -14.55
CA MET A 202 13.50 5.73 -15.39
C MET A 202 14.63 6.57 -14.78
N LYS A 203 14.61 6.78 -13.46
CA LYS A 203 15.65 7.54 -12.74
C LYS A 203 16.98 6.76 -12.62
N ARG A 204 16.97 5.42 -12.72
CA ARG A 204 18.15 4.52 -12.67
C ARG A 204 18.35 3.69 -13.93
N GLN A 205 18.02 4.22 -15.09
CA GLN A 205 17.99 3.51 -16.36
C GLN A 205 19.30 2.76 -16.68
N ALA A 206 20.45 3.36 -16.39
CA ALA A 206 21.76 2.75 -16.66
C ALA A 206 22.00 1.50 -15.78
N ASP A 207 21.63 1.55 -14.50
CA ASP A 207 21.79 0.43 -13.55
C ASP A 207 20.87 -0.73 -13.92
N VAL A 208 19.60 -0.41 -14.25
CA VAL A 208 18.60 -1.41 -14.67
C VAL A 208 19.05 -2.11 -15.95
N LYS A 209 19.54 -1.35 -16.95
CA LYS A 209 20.03 -1.92 -18.20
C LYS A 209 21.18 -2.91 -17.94
N LYS A 210 22.16 -2.52 -17.12
CA LYS A 210 23.30 -3.38 -16.77
C LYS A 210 22.85 -4.67 -16.08
N THR A 211 21.88 -4.59 -15.16
CA THR A 211 21.33 -5.77 -14.47
C THR A 211 20.63 -6.72 -15.44
N LEU A 212 19.79 -6.18 -16.33
CA LEU A 212 19.06 -7.00 -17.32
C LEU A 212 20.00 -7.66 -18.36
N GLU A 213 21.08 -7.00 -18.74
CA GLU A 213 22.10 -7.55 -19.66
C GLU A 213 22.93 -8.67 -19.00
N SER A 214 22.93 -8.76 -17.67
CA SER A 214 23.65 -9.79 -16.91
C SER A 214 22.81 -11.04 -16.58
N MET A 215 21.51 -11.02 -16.86
CA MET A 215 20.58 -12.16 -16.69
C MET A 215 20.53 -13.03 -17.93
#